data_2a8f1e0db1cd758639a8626009139116
#
_entry.id   2a8f1e0db1cd758639a8626009139116
#
_cell.length_a   1.000
_cell.length_b   1.000
_cell.length_c   1.000
_cell.angle_alpha   90.00
_cell.angle_beta   90.00
_cell.angle_gamma   90.00
#
_symmetry.space_group_name_H-M   'P 1'
#
loop_
_entity.id
_entity.type
_entity.pdbx_description
1 polymer ?
#
loop_
_entity_poly.entity_id
_entity_poly.type
_entity_poly.pdbx_seq_one_letter_code
_entity_poly.pdbx_strand_id
1 'polypeptide(L)'
;MALRYIPLHLKHSATPKITDFAVLSGLEAAVRGTLISTVPIAVYDAFGSASDLSTVYLAAGIITLFWGLLVPRITQMLPRRWVYSAGCALYLVAMALFIMGTPMSVQAAILISGMATVTTFVCLNAYVLDYVARADLGKTQGQQMVYAAVPWAVGPLTGVWLRSIWDPLPFLVAGGFAVILLAVFWYLRLGNGKQITRAKGPAVNPLAYLGRFFQQPRLIIGWLFAVFRSCGWWVYVVYVPIFCIESGLGDKLGGVMLSISNATLLLSPMMAGIVRRLSVRRTLLWTMAYCAGLFILATVVSPMPWLALGLLFLASFGLVMLDVVGGLPFLMSVKPSERAEMAAVYSSFRDVSGILTPGAAYLVLLVLPLSGIFAASGMAFALSWWLALNLHPRLGTLRPSRGGA
;
A
#
# COMPACT_ATOMS: atom_id res chain seq x y z
N MET A 1 -44.40 20.91 -28.22
CA MET A 1 -43.08 20.99 -27.53
C MET A 1 -43.33 20.99 -26.02
N ALA A 2 -43.29 19.83 -25.39
CA ALA A 2 -43.63 19.71 -23.97
C ALA A 2 -42.40 20.10 -23.12
N LEU A 3 -42.49 21.22 -22.41
CA LEU A 3 -41.53 21.66 -21.42
C LEU A 3 -41.47 20.61 -20.29
N ARG A 4 -40.46 19.74 -20.30
CA ARG A 4 -40.16 18.85 -19.15
C ARG A 4 -39.70 19.70 -17.99
N TYR A 5 -40.62 19.91 -17.05
CA TYR A 5 -40.29 20.57 -15.77
C TYR A 5 -39.37 19.68 -14.97
N ILE A 6 -38.05 20.01 -14.93
CA ILE A 6 -37.07 19.34 -14.08
C ILE A 6 -37.05 20.13 -12.77
N PRO A 7 -37.46 19.55 -11.64
CA PRO A 7 -37.42 20.24 -10.36
C PRO A 7 -36.03 20.80 -10.06
N LEU A 8 -35.95 22.03 -9.53
CA LEU A 8 -34.72 22.77 -9.29
C LEU A 8 -33.69 21.99 -8.42
N HIS A 9 -34.16 21.16 -7.47
CA HIS A 9 -33.32 20.31 -6.63
C HIS A 9 -32.69 19.14 -7.39
N LEU A 10 -33.15 18.80 -8.59
CA LEU A 10 -32.54 17.79 -9.46
C LEU A 10 -31.49 18.39 -10.44
N LYS A 11 -31.43 19.72 -10.57
CA LYS A 11 -30.48 20.40 -11.46
C LYS A 11 -29.05 20.47 -10.88
N HIS A 12 -28.86 20.19 -9.60
CA HIS A 12 -27.57 20.31 -8.91
C HIS A 12 -27.05 18.94 -8.43
N SER A 13 -26.97 17.94 -9.31
CA SER A 13 -25.97 16.90 -9.08
C SER A 13 -24.60 17.53 -9.46
N ALA A 14 -23.96 18.16 -8.50
CA ALA A 14 -22.61 18.68 -8.69
C ALA A 14 -21.72 17.51 -9.21
N THR A 15 -21.07 17.73 -10.35
CA THR A 15 -20.04 16.80 -10.82
C THR A 15 -19.00 16.65 -9.70
N PRO A 16 -18.63 15.43 -9.30
CA PRO A 16 -17.67 15.22 -8.22
C PRO A 16 -16.40 16.01 -8.49
N LYS A 17 -15.93 16.75 -7.50
CA LYS A 17 -14.69 17.52 -7.58
C LYS A 17 -13.51 16.59 -7.28
N ILE A 18 -12.33 16.93 -7.77
CA ILE A 18 -11.08 16.19 -7.46
C ILE A 18 -10.87 16.09 -5.94
N THR A 19 -11.23 17.15 -5.20
CA THR A 19 -11.17 17.20 -3.74
C THR A 19 -12.05 16.15 -3.06
N ASP A 20 -13.19 15.76 -3.65
CA ASP A 20 -14.10 14.77 -3.07
C ASP A 20 -13.43 13.39 -3.03
N PHE A 21 -12.73 13.04 -4.10
CA PHE A 21 -11.94 11.80 -4.15
C PHE A 21 -10.73 11.84 -3.20
N ALA A 22 -10.13 13.01 -3.00
CA ALA A 22 -9.04 13.18 -2.06
C ALA A 22 -9.51 13.01 -0.61
N VAL A 23 -10.69 13.55 -0.25
CA VAL A 23 -11.30 13.36 1.08
C VAL A 23 -11.60 11.88 1.34
N LEU A 24 -12.20 11.17 0.38
CA LEU A 24 -12.47 9.74 0.53
C LEU A 24 -11.18 8.92 0.70
N SER A 25 -10.13 9.24 -0.07
CA SER A 25 -8.80 8.60 0.09
C SER A 25 -8.18 8.90 1.45
N GLY A 26 -8.34 10.13 1.96
CA GLY A 26 -7.86 10.52 3.28
C GLY A 26 -8.58 9.78 4.42
N LEU A 27 -9.90 9.63 4.33
CA LEU A 27 -10.69 8.88 5.30
C LEU A 27 -10.36 7.38 5.28
N GLU A 28 -10.19 6.80 4.09
CA GLU A 28 -9.76 5.40 3.96
C GLU A 28 -8.35 5.22 4.53
N ALA A 29 -7.45 6.16 4.27
CA ALA A 29 -6.13 6.17 4.88
C ALA A 29 -6.18 6.33 6.41
N ALA A 30 -7.17 7.04 6.98
CA ALA A 30 -7.35 7.15 8.42
C ALA A 30 -7.77 5.81 9.05
N VAL A 31 -8.68 5.05 8.40
CA VAL A 31 -9.01 3.68 8.83
C VAL A 31 -7.74 2.83 8.86
N ARG A 32 -7.00 2.77 7.76
CA ARG A 32 -5.84 1.88 7.61
C ARG A 32 -4.63 2.35 8.41
N GLY A 33 -4.38 3.66 8.46
CA GLY A 33 -3.26 4.24 9.19
C GLY A 33 -3.34 3.96 10.70
N THR A 34 -4.54 4.04 11.30
CA THR A 34 -4.75 3.67 12.69
C THR A 34 -4.49 2.18 12.94
N LEU A 35 -4.78 1.33 11.98
CA LEU A 35 -4.68 -0.13 12.11
C LEU A 35 -3.30 -0.70 11.79
N ILE A 36 -2.47 0.00 11.03
CA ILE A 36 -1.25 -0.55 10.43
C ILE A 36 -0.24 -1.05 11.48
N SER A 37 -0.15 -0.41 12.63
CA SER A 37 0.70 -0.83 13.75
C SER A 37 -0.02 -1.73 14.75
N THR A 38 -1.35 -1.59 14.90
CA THR A 38 -2.11 -2.31 15.91
C THR A 38 -2.53 -3.70 15.47
N VAL A 39 -2.81 -3.90 14.17
CA VAL A 39 -3.21 -5.22 13.65
C VAL A 39 -2.10 -6.26 13.80
N PRO A 40 -0.83 -6.02 13.42
CA PRO A 40 0.23 -6.99 13.66
C PRO A 40 0.37 -7.39 15.13
N ILE A 41 0.24 -6.41 16.03
CA ILE A 41 0.31 -6.66 17.48
C ILE A 41 -0.89 -7.52 17.93
N ALA A 42 -2.12 -7.18 17.51
CA ALA A 42 -3.32 -7.95 17.85
C ALA A 42 -3.26 -9.41 17.36
N VAL A 43 -2.67 -9.62 16.16
CA VAL A 43 -2.44 -10.98 15.65
C VAL A 43 -1.40 -11.71 16.50
N TYR A 44 -0.28 -11.04 16.79
CA TYR A 44 0.75 -11.63 17.63
C TYR A 44 0.24 -12.02 19.00
N ASP A 45 -0.56 -11.18 19.66
CA ASP A 45 -1.17 -11.47 20.96
C ASP A 45 -2.17 -12.63 20.91
N ALA A 46 -2.93 -12.72 19.80
CA ALA A 46 -3.92 -13.79 19.63
C ALA A 46 -3.30 -15.17 19.38
N PHE A 47 -2.14 -15.22 18.69
CA PHE A 47 -1.51 -16.48 18.29
C PHE A 47 -0.23 -16.82 19.07
N GLY A 48 0.41 -15.85 19.72
CA GLY A 48 1.57 -16.03 20.57
C GLY A 48 2.90 -16.28 19.83
N SER A 49 2.90 -16.30 18.49
CA SER A 49 4.13 -16.53 17.72
C SER A 49 4.19 -15.73 16.42
N ALA A 50 5.41 -15.32 16.03
CA ALA A 50 5.65 -14.65 14.75
C ALA A 50 5.44 -15.60 13.55
N SER A 51 5.59 -16.91 13.74
CA SER A 51 5.34 -17.92 12.71
C SER A 51 3.85 -18.02 12.38
N ASP A 52 2.99 -18.10 13.39
CA ASP A 52 1.54 -18.15 13.19
C ASP A 52 1.02 -16.85 12.60
N LEU A 53 1.53 -15.70 13.07
CA LEU A 53 1.28 -14.40 12.47
C LEU A 53 1.59 -14.41 10.96
N SER A 54 2.75 -14.93 10.56
CA SER A 54 3.16 -15.01 9.16
C SER A 54 2.21 -15.90 8.36
N THR A 55 1.76 -17.03 8.92
CA THR A 55 0.79 -17.94 8.30
C THR A 55 -0.56 -17.25 8.06
N VAL A 56 -1.06 -16.52 9.06
CA VAL A 56 -2.32 -15.77 8.96
C VAL A 56 -2.23 -14.69 7.86
N TYR A 57 -1.14 -13.93 7.82
CA TYR A 57 -0.94 -12.93 6.77
C TYR A 57 -0.76 -13.54 5.39
N LEU A 58 -0.09 -14.71 5.26
CA LEU A 58 0.04 -15.43 4.01
C LEU A 58 -1.34 -15.87 3.49
N ALA A 59 -2.15 -16.49 4.33
CA ALA A 59 -3.51 -16.89 3.98
C ALA A 59 -4.37 -15.69 3.58
N ALA A 60 -4.29 -14.60 4.36
CA ALA A 60 -4.99 -13.35 4.06
C ALA A 60 -4.55 -12.76 2.71
N GLY A 61 -3.26 -12.73 2.41
CA GLY A 61 -2.72 -12.23 1.15
C GLY A 61 -3.25 -13.02 -0.06
N ILE A 62 -3.26 -14.36 0.03
CA ILE A 62 -3.77 -15.24 -1.04
C ILE A 62 -5.27 -14.98 -1.27
N ILE A 63 -6.07 -14.98 -0.21
CA ILE A 63 -7.53 -14.78 -0.32
C ILE A 63 -7.85 -13.38 -0.85
N THR A 64 -7.15 -12.36 -0.38
CA THR A 64 -7.33 -10.97 -0.80
C THR A 64 -6.97 -10.78 -2.27
N LEU A 65 -5.94 -11.46 -2.78
CA LEU A 65 -5.60 -11.47 -4.20
C LEU A 65 -6.77 -12.00 -5.04
N PHE A 66 -7.32 -13.17 -4.70
CA PHE A 66 -8.46 -13.74 -5.42
C PHE A 66 -9.69 -12.85 -5.32
N TRP A 67 -9.94 -12.26 -4.16
CA TRP A 67 -11.03 -11.30 -3.98
C TRP A 67 -10.86 -10.08 -4.89
N GLY A 68 -9.64 -9.55 -5.00
CA GLY A 68 -9.32 -8.43 -5.88
C GLY A 68 -9.63 -8.70 -7.35
N LEU A 69 -9.47 -9.94 -7.82
CA LEU A 69 -9.85 -10.35 -9.17
C LEU A 69 -11.38 -10.48 -9.34
N LEU A 70 -12.12 -10.71 -8.26
CA LEU A 70 -13.58 -10.83 -8.29
C LEU A 70 -14.30 -9.47 -8.23
N VAL A 71 -13.76 -8.47 -7.52
CA VAL A 71 -14.41 -7.16 -7.34
C VAL A 71 -14.82 -6.51 -8.66
N PRO A 72 -13.99 -6.46 -9.73
CA PRO A 72 -14.41 -5.90 -11.01
C PRO A 72 -15.61 -6.64 -11.64
N ARG A 73 -15.72 -7.96 -11.45
CA ARG A 73 -16.88 -8.75 -11.91
C ARG A 73 -18.13 -8.42 -11.10
N ILE A 74 -17.99 -8.30 -9.78
CA ILE A 74 -19.10 -7.91 -8.89
C ILE A 74 -19.63 -6.52 -9.26
N THR A 75 -18.76 -5.57 -9.60
CA THR A 75 -19.16 -4.22 -10.03
C THR A 75 -19.85 -4.17 -11.39
N GLN A 76 -19.75 -5.22 -12.21
CA GLN A 76 -20.51 -5.38 -13.44
C GLN A 76 -21.94 -5.91 -13.17
N MET A 77 -22.11 -6.70 -12.11
CA MET A 77 -23.40 -7.30 -11.73
C MET A 77 -24.21 -6.38 -10.81
N LEU A 78 -23.54 -5.71 -9.88
CA LEU A 78 -24.15 -4.83 -8.88
C LEU A 78 -23.76 -3.38 -9.14
N PRO A 79 -24.64 -2.40 -8.85
CA PRO A 79 -24.28 -0.99 -8.90
C PRO A 79 -23.08 -0.71 -7.99
N ARG A 80 -22.05 -0.06 -8.53
CA ARG A 80 -20.78 0.21 -7.84
C ARG A 80 -20.94 0.88 -6.46
N ARG A 81 -21.98 1.71 -6.30
CA ARG A 81 -22.34 2.34 -5.02
C ARG A 81 -22.58 1.33 -3.91
N TRP A 82 -23.27 0.22 -4.21
CA TRP A 82 -23.54 -0.82 -3.23
C TRP A 82 -22.30 -1.65 -2.93
N VAL A 83 -21.46 -1.89 -3.94
CA VAL A 83 -20.18 -2.60 -3.76
C VAL A 83 -19.23 -1.78 -2.88
N TYR A 84 -19.16 -0.45 -3.10
CA TYR A 84 -18.36 0.44 -2.25
C TYR A 84 -18.90 0.47 -0.81
N SER A 85 -20.23 0.60 -0.66
CA SER A 85 -20.89 0.57 0.66
C SER A 85 -20.67 -0.77 1.39
N ALA A 86 -20.72 -1.89 0.65
CA ALA A 86 -20.37 -3.20 1.19
C ALA A 86 -18.90 -3.25 1.65
N GLY A 87 -17.97 -2.66 0.91
CA GLY A 87 -16.58 -2.50 1.34
C GLY A 87 -16.43 -1.75 2.66
N CYS A 88 -17.17 -0.63 2.83
CA CYS A 88 -17.20 0.09 4.12
C CYS A 88 -17.84 -0.76 5.24
N ALA A 89 -18.90 -1.51 4.95
CA ALA A 89 -19.54 -2.41 5.92
C ALA A 89 -18.59 -3.56 6.33
N LEU A 90 -17.81 -4.10 5.40
CA LEU A 90 -16.78 -5.11 5.71
C LEU A 90 -15.71 -4.57 6.67
N TYR A 91 -15.33 -3.28 6.58
CA TYR A 91 -14.47 -2.67 7.61
C TYR A 91 -15.11 -2.73 8.99
N LEU A 92 -16.40 -2.38 9.11
CA LEU A 92 -17.10 -2.41 10.41
C LEU A 92 -17.17 -3.83 10.97
N VAL A 93 -17.46 -4.82 10.14
CA VAL A 93 -17.45 -6.24 10.54
C VAL A 93 -16.04 -6.65 11.00
N ALA A 94 -15.00 -6.28 10.26
CA ALA A 94 -13.62 -6.57 10.64
C ALA A 94 -13.26 -5.93 11.99
N MET A 95 -13.67 -4.69 12.25
CA MET A 95 -13.42 -4.01 13.53
C MET A 95 -14.13 -4.73 14.68
N ALA A 96 -15.39 -5.13 14.51
CA ALA A 96 -16.11 -5.91 15.51
C ALA A 96 -15.41 -7.24 15.82
N LEU A 97 -14.89 -7.93 14.83
CA LEU A 97 -14.15 -9.18 15.00
C LEU A 97 -12.79 -8.98 15.70
N PHE A 98 -12.07 -7.89 15.41
CA PHE A 98 -10.85 -7.55 16.15
C PHE A 98 -11.13 -7.27 17.63
N ILE A 99 -12.25 -6.60 17.94
CA ILE A 99 -12.67 -6.32 19.33
C ILE A 99 -12.96 -7.61 20.10
N MET A 100 -13.44 -8.67 19.44
CA MET A 100 -13.68 -9.96 20.08
C MET A 100 -12.37 -10.63 20.57
N GLY A 101 -11.24 -10.37 19.94
CA GLY A 101 -9.90 -10.76 20.38
C GLY A 101 -9.59 -12.25 20.40
N THR A 102 -10.48 -13.12 19.93
CA THR A 102 -10.19 -14.57 19.86
C THR A 102 -9.34 -14.90 18.62
N PRO A 103 -8.50 -15.95 18.63
CA PRO A 103 -7.68 -16.29 17.47
C PRO A 103 -8.50 -16.43 16.18
N MET A 104 -9.66 -17.10 16.23
CA MET A 104 -10.53 -17.24 15.07
C MET A 104 -11.13 -15.91 14.59
N SER A 105 -11.57 -15.05 15.53
CA SER A 105 -12.13 -13.75 15.16
C SER A 105 -11.06 -12.81 14.57
N VAL A 106 -9.85 -12.81 15.12
CA VAL A 106 -8.73 -12.02 14.62
C VAL A 106 -8.30 -12.48 13.22
N GLN A 107 -8.24 -13.79 12.97
CA GLN A 107 -7.98 -14.35 11.66
C GLN A 107 -9.04 -13.93 10.64
N ALA A 108 -10.32 -14.05 10.98
CA ALA A 108 -11.42 -13.61 10.14
C ALA A 108 -11.37 -12.08 9.91
N ALA A 109 -11.04 -11.31 10.94
CA ALA A 109 -10.92 -9.85 10.85
C ALA A 109 -9.86 -9.40 9.85
N ILE A 110 -8.68 -10.03 9.83
CA ILE A 110 -7.64 -9.73 8.84
C ILE A 110 -8.13 -10.01 7.42
N LEU A 111 -8.73 -11.17 7.19
CA LEU A 111 -9.28 -11.55 5.89
C LEU A 111 -10.31 -10.53 5.42
N ILE A 112 -11.28 -10.21 6.27
CA ILE A 112 -12.38 -9.29 5.95
C ILE A 112 -11.86 -7.86 5.77
N SER A 113 -10.90 -7.39 6.58
CA SER A 113 -10.30 -6.07 6.41
C SER A 113 -9.51 -5.94 5.11
N GLY A 114 -8.82 -6.99 4.69
CA GLY A 114 -8.16 -7.08 3.39
C GLY A 114 -9.17 -6.98 2.24
N MET A 115 -10.26 -7.75 2.31
CA MET A 115 -11.35 -7.70 1.34
C MET A 115 -12.00 -6.30 1.28
N ALA A 116 -12.22 -5.66 2.45
CA ALA A 116 -12.73 -4.29 2.55
C ALA A 116 -11.82 -3.30 1.84
N THR A 117 -10.51 -3.37 2.13
CA THR A 117 -9.47 -2.50 1.53
C THR A 117 -9.46 -2.60 0.01
N VAL A 118 -9.43 -3.81 -0.53
CA VAL A 118 -9.41 -4.01 -1.98
C VAL A 118 -10.71 -3.55 -2.62
N THR A 119 -11.86 -3.81 -1.99
CA THR A 119 -13.16 -3.41 -2.52
C THR A 119 -13.29 -1.89 -2.60
N THR A 120 -12.96 -1.17 -1.52
CA THR A 120 -13.02 0.30 -1.48
C THR A 120 -12.01 0.90 -2.46
N PHE A 121 -10.78 0.40 -2.52
CA PHE A 121 -9.74 0.86 -3.42
C PHE A 121 -10.11 0.69 -4.91
N VAL A 122 -10.57 -0.49 -5.31
CA VAL A 122 -10.97 -0.78 -6.70
C VAL A 122 -12.15 0.09 -7.11
N CYS A 123 -13.17 0.21 -6.26
CA CYS A 123 -14.33 1.05 -6.54
C CYS A 123 -13.98 2.54 -6.62
N LEU A 124 -13.16 3.06 -5.70
CA LEU A 124 -12.74 4.46 -5.69
C LEU A 124 -11.94 4.82 -6.95
N ASN A 125 -10.96 3.98 -7.31
CA ASN A 125 -10.19 4.18 -8.54
C ASN A 125 -11.08 4.15 -9.79
N ALA A 126 -12.07 3.27 -9.84
CA ALA A 126 -13.00 3.22 -10.93
C ALA A 126 -13.88 4.49 -11.00
N TYR A 127 -14.29 5.06 -9.85
CA TYR A 127 -14.98 6.36 -9.83
C TYR A 127 -14.06 7.49 -10.32
N VAL A 128 -12.80 7.52 -9.90
CA VAL A 128 -11.82 8.51 -10.39
C VAL A 128 -11.68 8.44 -11.90
N LEU A 129 -11.57 7.25 -12.48
CA LEU A 129 -11.46 7.06 -13.93
C LEU A 129 -12.71 7.46 -14.70
N ASP A 130 -13.89 7.34 -14.09
CA ASP A 130 -15.19 7.70 -14.73
C ASP A 130 -15.45 9.22 -14.72
N TYR A 131 -15.04 9.91 -13.64
CA TYR A 131 -15.40 11.31 -13.41
C TYR A 131 -14.26 12.31 -13.65
N VAL A 132 -13.01 11.87 -13.63
CA VAL A 132 -11.84 12.75 -13.78
C VAL A 132 -11.32 12.67 -15.21
N ALA A 133 -11.12 13.85 -15.83
CA ALA A 133 -10.50 13.92 -17.15
C ALA A 133 -9.07 13.35 -17.14
N ARG A 134 -8.66 12.67 -18.20
CA ARG A 134 -7.33 12.04 -18.31
C ARG A 134 -6.18 13.01 -18.02
N ALA A 135 -6.31 14.29 -18.39
CA ALA A 135 -5.33 15.33 -18.13
C ALA A 135 -5.17 15.64 -16.62
N ASP A 136 -6.24 15.45 -15.82
CA ASP A 136 -6.29 15.80 -14.40
C ASP A 136 -6.00 14.60 -13.48
N LEU A 137 -5.82 13.40 -14.02
CA LEU A 137 -5.56 12.19 -13.22
C LEU A 137 -4.30 12.34 -12.33
N GLY A 138 -3.24 12.93 -12.86
CA GLY A 138 -2.01 13.17 -12.09
C GLY A 138 -2.23 14.14 -10.93
N LYS A 139 -3.02 15.22 -11.15
CA LYS A 139 -3.40 16.17 -10.11
C LYS A 139 -4.27 15.49 -9.04
N THR A 140 -5.20 14.63 -9.45
CA THR A 140 -6.07 13.88 -8.54
C THR A 140 -5.26 12.95 -7.65
N GLN A 141 -4.34 12.16 -8.23
CA GLN A 141 -3.44 11.31 -7.45
C GLN A 141 -2.58 12.10 -6.47
N GLY A 142 -2.03 13.24 -6.90
CA GLY A 142 -1.27 14.12 -6.02
C GLY A 142 -2.10 14.62 -4.83
N GLN A 143 -3.35 15.04 -5.05
CA GLN A 143 -4.24 15.46 -3.97
C GLN A 143 -4.62 14.29 -3.05
N GLN A 144 -4.92 13.10 -3.59
CA GLN A 144 -5.18 11.91 -2.78
C GLN A 144 -4.00 11.58 -1.88
N MET A 145 -2.77 11.68 -2.37
CA MET A 145 -1.55 11.46 -1.56
C MET A 145 -1.40 12.50 -0.44
N VAL A 146 -1.69 13.77 -0.70
CA VAL A 146 -1.62 14.82 0.33
C VAL A 146 -2.62 14.57 1.45
N TYR A 147 -3.87 14.22 1.11
CA TYR A 147 -4.91 13.95 2.12
C TYR A 147 -4.64 12.66 2.90
N ALA A 148 -4.02 11.67 2.27
CA ALA A 148 -3.63 10.43 2.92
C ALA A 148 -2.35 10.54 3.75
N ALA A 149 -1.47 11.53 3.48
CA ALA A 149 -0.16 11.65 4.13
C ALA A 149 -0.26 11.82 5.66
N VAL A 150 -1.20 12.66 6.13
CA VAL A 150 -1.39 12.87 7.57
C VAL A 150 -1.84 11.61 8.29
N PRO A 151 -2.91 10.91 7.85
CA PRO A 151 -3.29 9.62 8.44
C PRO A 151 -2.16 8.58 8.45
N TRP A 152 -1.39 8.49 7.37
CA TRP A 152 -0.26 7.55 7.31
C TRP A 152 0.89 7.92 8.24
N ALA A 153 1.14 9.22 8.48
CA ALA A 153 2.19 9.68 9.38
C ALA A 153 1.78 9.56 10.87
N VAL A 154 0.54 9.95 11.20
CA VAL A 154 0.07 10.04 12.58
C VAL A 154 -0.62 8.76 13.05
N GLY A 155 -1.26 8.04 12.12
CA GLY A 155 -2.08 6.87 12.40
C GLY A 155 -1.37 5.76 13.20
N PRO A 156 -0.16 5.33 12.84
CA PRO A 156 0.54 4.27 13.56
C PRO A 156 0.78 4.61 15.03
N LEU A 157 1.20 5.85 15.32
CA LEU A 157 1.41 6.33 16.69
C LEU A 157 0.08 6.40 17.47
N THR A 158 -0.95 6.99 16.85
CA THR A 158 -2.26 7.10 17.51
C THR A 158 -2.89 5.74 17.76
N GLY A 159 -2.74 4.79 16.83
CA GLY A 159 -3.23 3.43 16.99
C GLY A 159 -2.66 2.75 18.23
N VAL A 160 -1.34 2.78 18.39
CA VAL A 160 -0.68 2.16 19.54
C VAL A 160 -0.96 2.94 20.83
N TRP A 161 -1.03 4.26 20.78
CA TRP A 161 -1.39 5.08 21.93
C TRP A 161 -2.82 4.81 22.39
N LEU A 162 -3.81 4.74 21.50
CA LEU A 162 -5.18 4.37 21.83
C LEU A 162 -5.26 2.99 22.45
N ARG A 163 -4.50 2.02 21.92
CA ARG A 163 -4.40 0.68 22.47
C ARG A 163 -3.88 0.69 23.91
N SER A 164 -2.92 1.56 24.23
CA SER A 164 -2.39 1.66 25.60
C SER A 164 -3.39 2.21 26.62
N ILE A 165 -4.48 2.83 26.17
CA ILE A 165 -5.59 3.27 27.02
C ILE A 165 -6.60 2.13 27.19
N TRP A 166 -6.95 1.49 26.08
CA TRP A 166 -7.88 0.36 26.06
C TRP A 166 -7.71 -0.44 24.75
N ASP A 167 -7.44 -1.73 24.84
CA ASP A 167 -7.11 -2.59 23.69
C ASP A 167 -8.11 -2.51 22.51
N PRO A 168 -9.43 -2.44 22.69
CA PRO A 168 -10.39 -2.30 21.61
C PRO A 168 -10.45 -0.88 20.98
N LEU A 169 -9.93 0.14 21.63
CA LEU A 169 -10.13 1.54 21.25
C LEU A 169 -9.63 1.88 19.83
N PRO A 170 -8.47 1.39 19.34
CA PRO A 170 -8.03 1.63 17.97
C PRO A 170 -9.03 1.10 16.94
N PHE A 171 -9.63 -0.05 17.20
CA PHE A 171 -10.61 -0.66 16.30
C PHE A 171 -11.93 0.10 16.30
N LEU A 172 -12.37 0.63 17.45
CA LEU A 172 -13.54 1.52 17.53
C LEU A 172 -13.32 2.82 16.76
N VAL A 173 -12.15 3.43 16.91
CA VAL A 173 -11.79 4.67 16.20
C VAL A 173 -11.71 4.42 14.68
N ALA A 174 -11.07 3.33 14.26
CA ALA A 174 -11.02 2.94 12.84
C ALA A 174 -12.42 2.64 12.29
N GLY A 175 -13.27 1.99 13.07
CA GLY A 175 -14.70 1.78 12.75
C GLY A 175 -15.44 3.09 12.61
N GLY A 176 -15.20 4.07 13.50
CA GLY A 176 -15.74 5.42 13.40
C GLY A 176 -15.35 6.11 12.09
N PHE A 177 -14.08 6.02 11.69
CA PHE A 177 -13.63 6.52 10.38
C PHE A 177 -14.30 5.79 9.21
N ALA A 178 -14.55 4.47 9.31
CA ALA A 178 -15.26 3.73 8.29
C ALA A 178 -16.73 4.16 8.16
N VAL A 179 -17.40 4.49 9.27
CA VAL A 179 -18.74 5.08 9.26
C VAL A 179 -18.73 6.46 8.61
N ILE A 180 -17.77 7.31 8.97
CA ILE A 180 -17.62 8.64 8.37
C ILE A 180 -17.33 8.51 6.86
N LEU A 181 -16.46 7.57 6.45
CA LEU A 181 -16.17 7.27 5.06
C LEU A 181 -17.45 6.93 4.28
N LEU A 182 -18.30 6.06 4.83
CA LEU A 182 -19.56 5.68 4.23
C LEU A 182 -20.54 6.87 4.17
N ALA A 183 -20.66 7.64 5.25
CA ALA A 183 -21.52 8.81 5.33
C ALA A 183 -21.11 9.90 4.31
N VAL A 184 -19.81 10.22 4.23
CA VAL A 184 -19.26 11.17 3.27
C VAL A 184 -19.45 10.68 1.84
N PHE A 185 -19.25 9.39 1.56
CA PHE A 185 -19.50 8.81 0.23
C PHE A 185 -20.95 9.04 -0.21
N TRP A 186 -21.94 8.79 0.66
CA TRP A 186 -23.34 9.02 0.35
C TRP A 186 -23.71 10.50 0.29
N TYR A 187 -23.09 11.35 1.14
CA TYR A 187 -23.25 12.78 1.10
C TYR A 187 -22.79 13.39 -0.22
N LEU A 188 -21.64 12.96 -0.71
CA LEU A 188 -21.09 13.40 -2.01
C LEU A 188 -21.90 12.87 -3.21
N ARG A 189 -22.93 12.05 -2.97
CA ARG A 189 -23.81 11.48 -3.99
C ARG A 189 -23.12 10.73 -5.12
N LEU A 190 -21.89 10.25 -4.88
CA LEU A 190 -21.19 9.38 -5.84
C LEU A 190 -21.96 8.09 -6.13
N GLY A 191 -22.97 7.77 -5.29
CA GLY A 191 -23.90 6.68 -5.49
C GLY A 191 -25.16 7.01 -6.29
N ASN A 192 -25.45 8.27 -6.62
CA ASN A 192 -26.68 8.64 -7.34
C ASN A 192 -26.57 8.36 -8.84
N GLY A 193 -26.90 7.14 -9.21
CA GLY A 193 -26.73 6.47 -10.49
C GLY A 193 -27.45 7.03 -11.72
N LYS A 194 -27.64 8.35 -11.88
CA LYS A 194 -28.13 8.90 -13.15
C LYS A 194 -27.03 9.12 -14.20
N GLN A 195 -25.75 9.00 -13.82
CA GLN A 195 -24.61 9.13 -14.73
C GLN A 195 -23.71 7.89 -14.80
N ILE A 196 -23.96 6.86 -14.00
CA ILE A 196 -23.25 5.58 -14.12
C ILE A 196 -23.86 4.82 -15.29
N THR A 197 -23.45 5.18 -16.48
CA THR A 197 -23.56 4.25 -17.61
C THR A 197 -22.68 3.05 -17.26
N ARG A 198 -23.21 1.84 -17.43
CA ARG A 198 -22.42 0.60 -17.40
C ARG A 198 -21.09 0.87 -18.08
N ALA A 199 -19.98 0.45 -17.45
CA ALA A 199 -18.64 0.60 -18.03
C ALA A 199 -18.71 0.29 -19.53
N LYS A 200 -18.35 1.25 -20.38
CA LYS A 200 -18.47 1.16 -21.85
C LYS A 200 -17.51 0.15 -22.50
N GLY A 201 -16.83 -0.65 -21.71
CA GLY A 201 -15.93 -1.70 -22.18
C GLY A 201 -15.75 -2.82 -21.14
N PRO A 202 -15.37 -4.01 -21.57
CA PRO A 202 -15.00 -5.08 -20.65
C PRO A 202 -13.87 -4.57 -19.74
N ALA A 203 -13.96 -4.89 -18.43
CA ALA A 203 -12.85 -4.59 -17.51
C ALA A 203 -11.57 -5.17 -18.10
N VAL A 204 -10.52 -4.35 -18.14
CA VAL A 204 -9.20 -4.79 -18.62
C VAL A 204 -8.80 -5.99 -17.77
N ASN A 205 -8.77 -7.17 -18.38
CA ASN A 205 -8.35 -8.37 -17.69
C ASN A 205 -6.81 -8.35 -17.59
N PRO A 206 -6.22 -8.07 -16.41
CA PRO A 206 -4.76 -8.01 -16.28
C PRO A 206 -4.10 -9.35 -16.64
N LEU A 207 -4.80 -10.48 -16.46
CA LEU A 207 -4.29 -11.79 -16.81
C LEU A 207 -4.08 -11.95 -18.33
N ALA A 208 -4.84 -11.26 -19.17
CA ALA A 208 -4.68 -11.30 -20.63
C ALA A 208 -3.34 -10.74 -21.11
N TYR A 209 -2.72 -9.85 -20.31
CA TYR A 209 -1.47 -9.19 -20.66
C TYR A 209 -0.24 -9.77 -19.95
N LEU A 210 -0.43 -10.73 -19.04
CA LEU A 210 0.67 -11.37 -18.29
C LEU A 210 1.72 -11.97 -19.24
N GLY A 211 1.31 -12.76 -20.23
CA GLY A 211 2.24 -13.39 -21.18
C GLY A 211 3.09 -12.34 -21.90
N ARG A 212 2.47 -11.24 -22.36
CA ARG A 212 3.16 -10.16 -23.07
C ARG A 212 4.08 -9.34 -22.13
N PHE A 213 3.71 -9.20 -20.86
CA PHE A 213 4.54 -8.57 -19.85
C PHE A 213 5.79 -9.38 -19.58
N PHE A 214 5.64 -10.69 -19.35
CA PHE A 214 6.75 -11.60 -19.05
C PHE A 214 7.67 -11.90 -20.25
N GLN A 215 7.27 -11.55 -21.47
CA GLN A 215 8.15 -11.57 -22.63
C GLN A 215 9.10 -10.36 -22.70
N GLN A 216 8.93 -9.34 -21.83
CA GLN A 216 9.73 -8.12 -21.81
C GLN A 216 10.64 -8.06 -20.56
N PRO A 217 11.91 -8.53 -20.62
CA PRO A 217 12.79 -8.61 -19.43
C PRO A 217 12.97 -7.28 -18.69
N ARG A 218 12.94 -6.16 -19.41
CA ARG A 218 13.07 -4.82 -18.82
C ARG A 218 11.88 -4.45 -17.92
N LEU A 219 10.68 -4.91 -18.27
CA LEU A 219 9.49 -4.69 -17.46
C LEU A 219 9.50 -5.57 -16.21
N ILE A 220 9.97 -6.83 -16.36
CA ILE A 220 10.12 -7.77 -15.24
C ILE A 220 11.09 -7.20 -14.20
N ILE A 221 12.25 -6.71 -14.62
CA ILE A 221 13.25 -6.13 -13.70
C ILE A 221 12.65 -4.91 -12.98
N GLY A 222 11.96 -4.02 -13.70
CA GLY A 222 11.28 -2.88 -13.08
C GLY A 222 10.19 -3.30 -12.08
N TRP A 223 9.46 -4.38 -12.38
CA TRP A 223 8.46 -4.94 -11.50
C TRP A 223 9.09 -5.60 -10.25
N LEU A 224 10.17 -6.35 -10.41
CA LEU A 224 10.92 -6.96 -9.31
C LEU A 224 11.43 -5.90 -8.31
N PHE A 225 11.91 -4.75 -8.79
CA PHE A 225 12.30 -3.65 -7.89
C PHE A 225 11.12 -3.17 -7.04
N ALA A 226 9.94 -3.09 -7.62
CA ALA A 226 8.73 -2.72 -6.87
C ALA A 226 8.32 -3.82 -5.88
N VAL A 227 8.44 -5.10 -6.25
CA VAL A 227 8.19 -6.24 -5.35
C VAL A 227 9.14 -6.20 -4.15
N PHE A 228 10.44 -6.15 -4.37
CA PHE A 228 11.42 -6.16 -3.27
C PHE A 228 11.30 -4.93 -2.36
N ARG A 229 11.07 -3.74 -2.94
CA ARG A 229 10.75 -2.55 -2.15
C ARG A 229 9.52 -2.77 -1.28
N SER A 230 8.45 -3.31 -1.85
CA SER A 230 7.21 -3.57 -1.13
C SER A 230 7.39 -4.63 -0.06
N CYS A 231 8.20 -5.68 -0.30
CA CYS A 231 8.58 -6.65 0.71
C CYS A 231 9.33 -6.00 1.88
N GLY A 232 10.26 -5.08 1.60
CA GLY A 232 10.95 -4.31 2.64
C GLY A 232 10.01 -3.51 3.52
N TRP A 233 9.01 -2.84 2.94
CA TRP A 233 7.96 -2.17 3.71
C TRP A 233 7.10 -3.13 4.51
N TRP A 234 6.73 -4.29 3.95
CA TRP A 234 6.00 -5.32 4.68
C TRP A 234 6.76 -5.81 5.90
N VAL A 235 8.07 -6.09 5.75
CA VAL A 235 8.92 -6.49 6.88
C VAL A 235 8.97 -5.37 7.91
N TYR A 236 9.14 -4.14 7.49
CA TYR A 236 9.22 -3.00 8.39
C TYR A 236 7.90 -2.78 9.16
N VAL A 237 6.77 -2.84 8.49
CA VAL A 237 5.45 -2.59 9.07
C VAL A 237 5.00 -3.70 10.02
N VAL A 238 5.24 -4.97 9.65
CA VAL A 238 4.72 -6.12 10.37
C VAL A 238 5.71 -6.61 11.44
N TYR A 239 6.99 -6.77 11.07
CA TYR A 239 7.93 -7.48 11.94
C TYR A 239 8.76 -6.57 12.84
N VAL A 240 8.90 -5.27 12.57
CA VAL A 240 9.58 -4.35 13.49
C VAL A 240 8.79 -4.16 14.79
N PRO A 241 7.45 -3.96 14.79
CA PRO A 241 6.69 -3.94 16.03
C PRO A 241 6.82 -5.24 16.85
N ILE A 242 6.79 -6.40 16.17
CA ILE A 242 6.95 -7.70 16.84
C ILE A 242 8.36 -7.85 17.43
N PHE A 243 9.39 -7.41 16.69
CA PHE A 243 10.76 -7.38 17.20
C PHE A 243 10.88 -6.52 18.47
N CYS A 244 10.20 -5.36 18.51
CA CYS A 244 10.17 -4.53 19.73
C CYS A 244 9.55 -5.27 20.92
N ILE A 245 8.48 -6.02 20.71
CA ILE A 245 7.81 -6.80 21.75
C ILE A 245 8.72 -7.95 22.24
N GLU A 246 9.22 -8.79 21.32
CA GLU A 246 10.07 -9.93 21.65
C GLU A 246 11.39 -9.52 22.29
N SER A 247 11.90 -8.33 21.97
CA SER A 247 13.12 -7.78 22.56
C SER A 247 12.91 -7.03 23.87
N GLY A 248 11.69 -6.98 24.40
CA GLY A 248 11.36 -6.28 25.64
C GLY A 248 11.35 -4.76 25.55
N LEU A 249 11.36 -4.17 24.33
CA LEU A 249 11.30 -2.72 24.13
C LEU A 249 9.89 -2.15 24.24
N GLY A 250 8.88 -3.03 24.24
CA GLY A 250 7.46 -2.70 24.35
C GLY A 250 6.79 -2.46 23.02
N ASP A 251 5.46 -2.48 23.04
CA ASP A 251 4.59 -2.39 21.88
C ASP A 251 4.51 -0.98 21.25
N LYS A 252 4.64 0.07 22.10
CA LYS A 252 4.53 1.47 21.68
C LYS A 252 5.63 1.89 20.70
N LEU A 253 6.82 1.36 20.88
CA LEU A 253 7.99 1.79 20.14
C LEU A 253 7.88 1.45 18.65
N GLY A 254 7.29 0.30 18.30
CA GLY A 254 7.02 -0.06 16.92
C GLY A 254 6.11 0.95 16.19
N GLY A 255 5.06 1.42 16.86
CA GLY A 255 4.15 2.44 16.32
C GLY A 255 4.83 3.81 16.15
N VAL A 256 5.65 4.21 17.14
CA VAL A 256 6.46 5.45 17.06
C VAL A 256 7.41 5.39 15.87
N MET A 257 8.15 4.29 15.73
CA MET A 257 9.10 4.09 14.63
C MET A 257 8.41 4.16 13.27
N LEU A 258 7.27 3.51 13.14
CA LEU A 258 6.51 3.51 11.91
C LEU A 258 5.97 4.91 11.56
N SER A 259 5.48 5.66 12.55
CA SER A 259 5.01 7.04 12.35
C SER A 259 6.14 7.98 11.92
N ILE A 260 7.29 7.93 12.56
CA ILE A 260 8.44 8.76 12.20
C ILE A 260 8.93 8.39 10.80
N SER A 261 8.99 7.08 10.48
CA SER A 261 9.37 6.61 9.16
C SER A 261 8.40 7.05 8.06
N ASN A 262 7.09 7.00 8.32
CA ASN A 262 6.09 7.52 7.39
C ASN A 262 6.16 9.05 7.24
N ALA A 263 6.49 9.79 8.31
CA ALA A 263 6.71 11.23 8.22
C ALA A 263 7.87 11.59 7.28
N THR A 264 8.88 10.70 7.12
CA THR A 264 9.97 10.91 6.15
C THR A 264 9.51 10.93 4.69
N LEU A 265 8.30 10.44 4.38
CA LEU A 265 7.68 10.60 3.05
C LEU A 265 7.50 12.09 2.67
N LEU A 266 7.40 12.99 3.64
CA LEU A 266 7.39 14.44 3.39
C LEU A 266 8.70 14.93 2.76
N LEU A 267 9.79 14.20 2.90
CA LEU A 267 11.08 14.47 2.27
C LEU A 267 11.15 14.00 0.81
N SER A 268 10.12 13.36 0.29
CA SER A 268 10.10 12.83 -1.10
C SER A 268 10.43 13.86 -2.18
N PRO A 269 10.06 15.18 -2.09
CA PRO A 269 10.47 16.17 -3.07
C PRO A 269 11.99 16.40 -3.07
N MET A 270 12.62 16.40 -1.90
CA MET A 270 14.08 16.50 -1.76
C MET A 270 14.76 15.27 -2.35
N MET A 271 14.25 14.07 -2.05
CA MET A 271 14.75 12.80 -2.59
C MET A 271 14.62 12.74 -4.12
N ALA A 272 13.51 13.24 -4.70
CA ALA A 272 13.36 13.39 -6.14
C ALA A 272 14.42 14.33 -6.75
N GLY A 273 14.85 15.36 -6.00
CA GLY A 273 15.98 16.22 -6.38
C GLY A 273 17.30 15.46 -6.49
N ILE A 274 17.57 14.57 -5.54
CA ILE A 274 18.75 13.70 -5.54
C ILE A 274 18.73 12.76 -6.77
N VAL A 275 17.59 12.14 -7.06
CA VAL A 275 17.42 11.25 -8.22
C VAL A 275 17.74 11.99 -9.54
N ARG A 276 17.29 13.25 -9.67
CA ARG A 276 17.59 14.07 -10.84
C ARG A 276 19.09 14.36 -11.01
N ARG A 277 19.83 14.53 -9.90
CA ARG A 277 21.26 14.81 -9.94
C ARG A 277 22.12 13.57 -10.20
N LEU A 278 21.76 12.43 -9.60
CA LEU A 278 22.57 11.20 -9.62
C LEU A 278 22.27 10.25 -10.78
N SER A 279 21.13 10.34 -11.43
CA SER A 279 20.50 9.38 -12.33
C SER A 279 19.76 8.23 -11.62
N VAL A 280 18.75 7.70 -12.29
CA VAL A 280 17.90 6.60 -11.75
C VAL A 280 18.72 5.36 -11.42
N ARG A 281 19.63 4.93 -12.29
CA ARG A 281 20.45 3.74 -12.07
C ARG A 281 21.37 3.88 -10.86
N ARG A 282 22.09 5.00 -10.75
CA ARG A 282 23.01 5.22 -9.61
C ARG A 282 22.25 5.28 -8.30
N THR A 283 21.15 6.01 -8.26
CA THR A 283 20.32 6.11 -7.05
C THR A 283 19.80 4.73 -6.63
N LEU A 284 19.31 3.90 -7.57
CA LEU A 284 18.88 2.54 -7.24
C LEU A 284 20.01 1.70 -6.66
N LEU A 285 21.18 1.69 -7.31
CA LEU A 285 22.33 0.91 -6.84
C LEU A 285 22.74 1.29 -5.41
N TRP A 286 22.88 2.59 -5.14
CA TRP A 286 23.25 3.05 -3.80
C TRP A 286 22.18 2.73 -2.78
N THR A 287 20.90 2.95 -3.10
CA THR A 287 19.82 2.73 -2.14
C THR A 287 19.57 1.25 -1.86
N MET A 288 19.66 0.38 -2.87
CA MET A 288 19.53 -1.07 -2.67
C MET A 288 20.70 -1.62 -1.82
N ALA A 289 21.94 -1.20 -2.10
CA ALA A 289 23.11 -1.58 -1.28
C ALA A 289 22.99 -1.06 0.17
N TYR A 290 22.52 0.18 0.33
CA TYR A 290 22.27 0.78 1.64
C TYR A 290 21.23 -0.01 2.44
N CYS A 291 20.07 -0.32 1.85
CA CYS A 291 19.04 -1.15 2.50
C CYS A 291 19.58 -2.54 2.81
N ALA A 292 20.26 -3.20 1.86
CA ALA A 292 20.86 -4.52 2.06
C ALA A 292 21.81 -4.54 3.26
N GLY A 293 22.74 -3.58 3.31
CA GLY A 293 23.72 -3.47 4.39
C GLY A 293 23.05 -3.25 5.74
N LEU A 294 22.09 -2.31 5.84
CA LEU A 294 21.46 -1.99 7.11
C LEU A 294 20.55 -3.12 7.62
N PHE A 295 19.80 -3.80 6.76
CA PHE A 295 18.97 -4.93 7.16
C PHE A 295 19.84 -6.12 7.62
N ILE A 296 20.91 -6.45 6.91
CA ILE A 296 21.87 -7.51 7.32
C ILE A 296 22.55 -7.12 8.64
N LEU A 297 23.03 -5.88 8.76
CA LEU A 297 23.68 -5.41 9.98
C LEU A 297 22.73 -5.41 11.17
N ALA A 298 21.45 -5.02 10.98
CA ALA A 298 20.44 -5.09 12.03
C ALA A 298 20.23 -6.53 12.54
N THR A 299 20.36 -7.54 11.66
CA THR A 299 20.32 -8.95 12.07
C THR A 299 21.53 -9.30 12.95
N VAL A 300 22.74 -8.90 12.55
CA VAL A 300 23.98 -9.21 13.29
C VAL A 300 23.94 -8.59 14.68
N VAL A 301 23.46 -7.34 14.79
CA VAL A 301 23.38 -6.62 16.07
C VAL A 301 22.06 -6.82 16.80
N SER A 302 21.23 -7.78 16.39
CA SER A 302 19.93 -8.04 17.03
C SER A 302 20.00 -8.35 18.53
N PRO A 303 21.10 -8.90 19.12
CA PRO A 303 21.26 -8.99 20.55
C PRO A 303 21.33 -7.63 21.27
N MET A 304 21.55 -6.53 20.54
CA MET A 304 21.50 -5.16 21.02
C MET A 304 20.26 -4.46 20.42
N PRO A 305 19.04 -4.64 20.99
CA PRO A 305 17.80 -4.27 20.33
C PRO A 305 17.69 -2.79 19.94
N TRP A 306 18.21 -1.88 20.76
CA TRP A 306 18.24 -0.44 20.47
C TRP A 306 19.10 -0.10 19.25
N LEU A 307 20.24 -0.77 19.09
CA LEU A 307 21.11 -0.56 17.94
C LEU A 307 20.48 -1.13 16.67
N ALA A 308 19.92 -2.34 16.75
CA ALA A 308 19.20 -2.95 15.64
C ALA A 308 18.03 -2.07 15.17
N LEU A 309 17.23 -1.54 16.11
CA LEU A 309 16.14 -0.65 15.82
C LEU A 309 16.59 0.66 15.16
N GLY A 310 17.71 1.24 15.64
CA GLY A 310 18.33 2.41 15.02
C GLY A 310 18.74 2.16 13.57
N LEU A 311 19.31 0.99 13.26
CA LEU A 311 19.69 0.60 11.90
C LEU A 311 18.45 0.38 11.01
N LEU A 312 17.40 -0.25 11.54
CA LEU A 312 16.12 -0.41 10.82
C LEU A 312 15.47 0.95 10.55
N PHE A 313 15.57 1.88 11.50
CA PHE A 313 15.11 3.25 11.29
C PHE A 313 15.89 3.93 10.16
N LEU A 314 17.21 3.83 10.16
CA LEU A 314 18.03 4.34 9.06
C LEU A 314 17.64 3.68 7.72
N ALA A 315 17.37 2.36 7.73
CA ALA A 315 16.93 1.65 6.53
C ALA A 315 15.61 2.20 5.97
N SER A 316 14.73 2.72 6.81
CA SER A 316 13.45 3.30 6.36
C SER A 316 13.63 4.50 5.42
N PHE A 317 14.68 5.31 5.59
CA PHE A 317 15.03 6.38 4.62
C PHE A 317 15.36 5.81 3.24
N GLY A 318 16.03 4.65 3.20
CA GLY A 318 16.27 3.93 1.97
C GLY A 318 14.98 3.43 1.34
N LEU A 319 14.05 2.88 2.14
CA LEU A 319 12.74 2.45 1.65
C LEU A 319 11.95 3.61 1.05
N VAL A 320 11.94 4.78 1.70
CA VAL A 320 11.31 6.00 1.16
C VAL A 320 11.99 6.46 -0.13
N MET A 321 13.32 6.41 -0.22
CA MET A 321 14.02 6.71 -1.46
C MET A 321 13.61 5.72 -2.58
N LEU A 322 13.43 4.43 -2.26
CA LEU A 322 12.95 3.44 -3.21
C LEU A 322 11.51 3.69 -3.64
N ASP A 323 10.66 4.30 -2.80
CA ASP A 323 9.32 4.73 -3.22
C ASP A 323 9.38 5.79 -4.32
N VAL A 324 10.36 6.66 -4.27
CA VAL A 324 10.58 7.70 -5.30
C VAL A 324 11.18 7.13 -6.58
N VAL A 325 12.18 6.24 -6.46
CA VAL A 325 12.98 5.81 -7.62
C VAL A 325 12.59 4.44 -8.18
N GLY A 326 12.03 3.55 -7.35
CA GLY A 326 11.83 2.14 -7.70
C GLY A 326 10.85 1.89 -8.84
N GLY A 327 9.87 2.78 -9.05
CA GLY A 327 8.93 2.70 -10.17
C GLY A 327 9.45 3.26 -11.49
N LEU A 328 10.53 4.06 -11.46
CA LEU A 328 11.01 4.76 -12.65
C LEU A 328 11.55 3.81 -13.73
N PRO A 329 12.29 2.72 -13.44
CA PRO A 329 12.75 1.80 -14.47
C PRO A 329 11.60 1.19 -15.27
N PHE A 330 10.50 0.84 -14.61
CA PHE A 330 9.29 0.36 -15.28
C PHE A 330 8.69 1.46 -16.18
N LEU A 331 8.42 2.65 -15.64
CA LEU A 331 7.79 3.75 -16.36
C LEU A 331 8.61 4.20 -17.58
N MET A 332 9.94 4.13 -17.51
CA MET A 332 10.86 4.49 -18.60
C MET A 332 11.01 3.38 -19.64
N SER A 333 10.64 2.14 -19.33
CA SER A 333 10.75 0.99 -20.22
C SER A 333 9.48 0.69 -20.99
N VAL A 334 8.33 1.15 -20.49
CA VAL A 334 7.01 0.90 -21.11
C VAL A 334 6.79 1.78 -22.33
N LYS A 335 6.37 1.18 -23.45
CA LYS A 335 5.94 1.89 -24.64
C LYS A 335 4.69 2.75 -24.34
N PRO A 336 4.59 3.98 -24.85
CA PRO A 336 3.45 4.86 -24.60
C PRO A 336 2.08 4.24 -24.92
N SER A 337 2.01 3.42 -25.99
CA SER A 337 0.80 2.73 -26.44
C SER A 337 0.33 1.60 -25.51
N GLU A 338 1.23 1.03 -24.69
CA GLU A 338 0.97 -0.13 -23.85
C GLU A 338 0.91 0.23 -22.34
N ARG A 339 1.05 1.51 -22.01
CA ARG A 339 1.18 1.97 -20.61
C ARG A 339 0.04 1.52 -19.70
N ALA A 340 -1.20 1.62 -20.15
CA ALA A 340 -2.36 1.28 -19.33
C ALA A 340 -2.41 -0.22 -19.00
N GLU A 341 -2.14 -1.06 -20.00
CA GLU A 341 -2.16 -2.52 -19.91
C GLU A 341 -1.01 -3.03 -19.03
N MET A 342 0.19 -2.55 -19.30
CA MET A 342 1.39 -2.94 -18.55
C MET A 342 1.36 -2.40 -17.11
N ALA A 343 0.77 -1.21 -16.87
CA ALA A 343 0.59 -0.67 -15.52
C ALA A 343 -0.39 -1.53 -14.68
N ALA A 344 -1.41 -2.11 -15.30
CA ALA A 344 -2.32 -3.02 -14.61
C ALA A 344 -1.59 -4.27 -14.10
N VAL A 345 -0.70 -4.86 -14.94
CA VAL A 345 0.14 -5.99 -14.52
C VAL A 345 1.17 -5.55 -13.47
N TYR A 346 1.81 -4.39 -13.69
CA TYR A 346 2.80 -3.86 -12.76
C TYR A 346 2.23 -3.69 -11.34
N SER A 347 0.98 -3.24 -11.19
CA SER A 347 0.35 -3.00 -9.88
C SER A 347 0.23 -4.26 -9.03
N SER A 348 0.32 -5.46 -9.62
CA SER A 348 0.33 -6.74 -8.91
C SER A 348 1.51 -6.91 -7.95
N PHE A 349 2.54 -6.05 -8.02
CA PHE A 349 3.66 -6.10 -7.07
C PHE A 349 3.20 -6.04 -5.62
N ARG A 350 2.09 -5.33 -5.33
CA ARG A 350 1.53 -5.20 -3.98
C ARG A 350 0.98 -6.53 -3.47
N ASP A 351 0.20 -7.20 -4.32
CA ASP A 351 -0.41 -8.48 -3.97
C ASP A 351 0.66 -9.56 -3.83
N VAL A 352 1.61 -9.59 -4.78
CA VAL A 352 2.73 -10.54 -4.74
C VAL A 352 3.59 -10.33 -3.50
N SER A 353 3.92 -9.09 -3.13
CA SER A 353 4.69 -8.81 -1.91
C SER A 353 3.93 -9.17 -0.64
N GLY A 354 2.60 -8.98 -0.64
CA GLY A 354 1.73 -9.34 0.47
C GLY A 354 1.60 -10.86 0.71
N ILE A 355 1.95 -11.67 -0.29
CA ILE A 355 2.02 -13.13 -0.20
C ILE A 355 3.48 -13.58 0.04
N LEU A 356 4.41 -13.04 -0.75
CA LEU A 356 5.82 -13.44 -0.73
C LEU A 356 6.48 -13.14 0.63
N THR A 357 6.19 -11.96 1.22
CA THR A 357 6.84 -11.57 2.47
C THR A 357 6.45 -12.45 3.64
N PRO A 358 5.15 -12.65 3.97
CA PRO A 358 4.79 -13.52 5.08
C PRO A 358 5.10 -14.98 4.78
N GLY A 359 5.04 -15.43 3.52
CA GLY A 359 5.46 -16.77 3.13
C GLY A 359 6.95 -17.02 3.33
N ALA A 360 7.80 -16.07 2.90
CA ALA A 360 9.23 -16.15 3.14
C ALA A 360 9.57 -16.04 4.64
N ALA A 361 8.88 -15.16 5.37
CA ALA A 361 9.06 -15.01 6.82
C ALA A 361 8.70 -16.30 7.56
N TYR A 362 7.60 -16.96 7.19
CA TYR A 362 7.24 -18.26 7.75
C TYR A 362 8.38 -19.28 7.57
N LEU A 363 8.91 -19.42 6.35
CA LEU A 363 10.02 -20.34 6.07
C LEU A 363 11.29 -19.99 6.86
N VAL A 364 11.62 -18.72 7.00
CA VAL A 364 12.77 -18.25 7.79
C VAL A 364 12.58 -18.58 9.26
N LEU A 365 11.39 -18.38 9.81
CA LEU A 365 11.08 -18.62 11.21
C LEU A 365 11.06 -20.11 11.59
N LEU A 366 11.03 -21.02 10.63
CA LEU A 366 11.21 -22.47 10.91
C LEU A 366 12.64 -22.81 11.35
N VAL A 367 13.63 -21.96 10.99
CA VAL A 367 15.07 -22.27 11.17
C VAL A 367 15.81 -21.18 11.94
N LEU A 368 15.35 -19.93 11.85
CA LEU A 368 16.02 -18.75 12.40
C LEU A 368 15.06 -17.96 13.32
N PRO A 369 15.61 -17.19 14.29
CA PRO A 369 14.80 -16.27 15.08
C PRO A 369 14.22 -15.14 14.22
N LEU A 370 13.36 -14.30 14.81
CA LEU A 370 12.70 -13.18 14.13
C LEU A 370 13.69 -12.28 13.36
N SER A 371 14.86 -12.02 13.91
CA SER A 371 15.92 -11.22 13.24
C SER A 371 16.38 -11.81 11.90
N GLY A 372 16.21 -13.12 11.68
CA GLY A 372 16.48 -13.77 10.40
C GLY A 372 15.62 -13.22 9.25
N ILE A 373 14.43 -12.67 9.55
CA ILE A 373 13.59 -12.02 8.54
C ILE A 373 14.26 -10.75 7.99
N PHE A 374 14.97 -10.03 8.86
CA PHE A 374 15.76 -8.86 8.42
C PHE A 374 16.92 -9.29 7.51
N ALA A 375 17.61 -10.39 7.84
CA ALA A 375 18.65 -10.96 6.95
C ALA A 375 18.07 -11.34 5.58
N ALA A 376 16.94 -12.04 5.56
CA ALA A 376 16.27 -12.43 4.31
C ALA A 376 15.90 -11.21 3.46
N SER A 377 15.40 -10.14 4.10
CA SER A 377 15.12 -8.86 3.42
C SER A 377 16.39 -8.20 2.90
N GLY A 378 17.45 -8.19 3.68
CA GLY A 378 18.77 -7.68 3.26
C GLY A 378 19.31 -8.44 2.05
N MET A 379 19.18 -9.77 2.03
CA MET A 379 19.55 -10.60 0.87
C MET A 379 18.69 -10.31 -0.36
N ALA A 380 17.38 -10.07 -0.18
CA ALA A 380 16.49 -9.67 -1.26
C ALA A 380 16.91 -8.31 -1.85
N PHE A 381 17.30 -7.33 -1.02
CA PHE A 381 17.86 -6.07 -1.49
C PHE A 381 19.22 -6.23 -2.17
N ALA A 382 20.09 -7.12 -1.69
CA ALA A 382 21.36 -7.45 -2.34
C ALA A 382 21.13 -8.08 -3.73
N LEU A 383 20.15 -8.98 -3.85
CA LEU A 383 19.75 -9.53 -5.15
C LEU A 383 19.21 -8.43 -6.07
N SER A 384 18.40 -7.51 -5.54
CA SER A 384 17.91 -6.35 -6.30
C SER A 384 19.04 -5.44 -6.76
N TRP A 385 20.04 -5.22 -5.91
CA TRP A 385 21.25 -4.49 -6.26
C TRP A 385 21.99 -5.15 -7.42
N TRP A 386 22.18 -6.47 -7.35
CA TRP A 386 22.82 -7.24 -8.41
C TRP A 386 22.02 -7.14 -9.73
N LEU A 387 20.70 -7.23 -9.69
CA LEU A 387 19.85 -7.02 -10.87
C LEU A 387 19.97 -5.59 -11.43
N ALA A 388 20.12 -4.59 -10.56
CA ALA A 388 20.28 -3.19 -10.96
C ALA A 388 21.62 -2.92 -11.69
N LEU A 389 22.64 -3.75 -11.52
CA LEU A 389 23.89 -3.68 -12.29
C LEU A 389 23.65 -3.85 -13.79
N ASN A 390 22.63 -4.66 -14.17
CA ASN A 390 22.26 -4.93 -15.56
C ASN A 390 21.43 -3.81 -16.21
N LEU A 391 21.04 -2.76 -15.45
CA LEU A 391 20.34 -1.61 -16.00
C LEU A 391 21.30 -0.79 -16.90
N HIS A 392 20.73 -0.23 -17.96
CA HIS A 392 21.51 0.61 -18.89
C HIS A 392 22.15 1.80 -18.16
N PRO A 393 23.46 2.07 -18.34
CA PRO A 393 24.19 3.12 -17.60
C PRO A 393 23.59 4.52 -17.73
N ARG A 394 22.95 4.84 -18.86
CA ARG A 394 22.32 6.13 -19.13
C ARG A 394 20.85 6.21 -18.72
N LEU A 395 20.32 5.25 -17.95
CA LEU A 395 18.94 5.27 -17.52
C LEU A 395 18.69 6.46 -16.58
N GLY A 396 17.84 7.40 -17.04
CA GLY A 396 17.49 8.60 -16.26
C GLY A 396 18.56 9.70 -16.24
N THR A 397 19.59 9.64 -17.07
CA THR A 397 20.47 10.80 -17.28
C THR A 397 19.73 11.88 -18.06
N LEU A 398 19.80 13.13 -17.58
CA LEU A 398 19.33 14.28 -18.36
C LEU A 398 20.09 14.30 -19.70
N ARG A 399 19.37 14.27 -20.81
CA ARG A 399 20.00 14.59 -22.10
C ARG A 399 20.48 16.04 -22.00
N PRO A 400 21.76 16.33 -22.31
CA PRO A 400 22.15 17.71 -22.49
C PRO A 400 21.19 18.32 -23.53
N SER A 401 20.58 19.45 -23.16
CA SER A 401 19.78 20.23 -24.11
C SER A 401 20.68 20.36 -25.33
N ARG A 402 20.23 19.90 -26.51
CA ARG A 402 20.86 20.28 -27.78
C ARG A 402 20.73 21.79 -27.80
N GLY A 403 21.85 22.47 -27.46
CA GLY A 403 21.96 23.89 -27.56
C GLY A 403 21.53 24.26 -28.96
N GLY A 404 20.61 25.23 -29.04
CA GLY A 404 20.25 25.81 -30.30
C GLY A 404 21.52 26.29 -31.01
N ALA A 405 21.72 25.77 -32.19
CA ALA A 405 22.52 26.42 -33.20
C ALA A 405 21.56 27.25 -34.06
#